data_be7e551b673e632f4ced18cfe30c1627
#
_entry.id   be7e551b673e632f4ced18cfe30c1627
#
_cell.length_a   1.000
_cell.length_b   1.000
_cell.length_c   1.000
_cell.angle_alpha   90.00
_cell.angle_beta   90.00
_cell.angle_gamma   90.00
#
_symmetry.space_group_name_H-M   'P 1'
#
loop_
_entity.id
_entity.type
_entity.pdbx_description
1 polymer ?
#
loop_
_entity_poly.entity_id
_entity_poly.type
_entity_poly.pdbx_seq_one_letter_code
_entity_poly.pdbx_strand_id
1 'polypeptide(L)'
;METLSVLQSLIMALWVAAIMSRWLGGGATLTLRFSPLMTGLVAGLVMGDVPKAMIVTAALQMIYMGVFSPGGSMPAEPSIAAAIAVPVALLGNLKPEAAIAVAVPVGLLGSYLYQFRFFINTFLGKYTDRAVAELNSKKNCPLNYLVSNDCLIYFIRSISLFCSLFRGTSHCRYY
;
A
#
# COMPACT_ATOMS: atom_id res chain seq x y z
N MET A 1 23.06 -11.90 -3.51
CA MET A 1 21.79 -11.15 -3.48
C MET A 1 20.78 -12.07 -2.82
N GLU A 2 20.36 -11.70 -1.64
CA GLU A 2 19.29 -12.43 -0.96
C GLU A 2 17.97 -12.14 -1.68
N THR A 3 17.28 -13.19 -2.05
CA THR A 3 15.93 -13.08 -2.64
C THR A 3 14.94 -13.01 -1.50
N LEU A 4 13.97 -12.09 -1.59
CA LEU A 4 12.91 -12.00 -0.60
C LEU A 4 12.21 -13.36 -0.49
N SER A 5 12.07 -13.85 0.72
CA SER A 5 11.26 -15.05 0.96
C SER A 5 9.80 -14.73 0.62
N VAL A 6 9.09 -15.69 0.01
CA VAL A 6 7.65 -15.55 -0.28
C VAL A 6 6.87 -15.20 0.99
N LEU A 7 7.29 -15.73 2.13
CA LEU A 7 6.67 -15.42 3.42
C LEU A 7 6.85 -13.94 3.81
N GLN A 8 8.04 -13.37 3.63
CA GLN A 8 8.32 -11.97 3.92
C GLN A 8 7.49 -11.03 3.02
N SER A 9 7.41 -11.34 1.73
CA SER A 9 6.58 -10.58 0.80
C SER A 9 5.09 -10.64 1.14
N LEU A 10 4.62 -11.80 1.60
CA LEU A 10 3.23 -11.99 2.01
C LEU A 10 2.90 -11.22 3.30
N ILE A 11 3.82 -11.20 4.27
CA ILE A 11 3.65 -10.40 5.50
C ILE A 11 3.59 -8.91 5.17
N MET A 12 4.46 -8.42 4.29
CA MET A 12 4.44 -7.01 3.88
C MET A 12 3.16 -6.65 3.12
N ALA A 13 2.70 -7.53 2.23
CA ALA A 13 1.44 -7.33 1.52
C ALA A 13 0.23 -7.31 2.47
N LEU A 14 0.21 -8.20 3.46
CA LEU A 14 -0.81 -8.23 4.51
C LEU A 14 -0.81 -6.94 5.34
N TRP A 15 0.37 -6.44 5.70
CA TRP A 15 0.53 -5.18 6.42
C TRP A 15 -0.05 -3.99 5.64
N VAL A 16 0.32 -3.86 4.37
CA VAL A 16 -0.20 -2.79 3.49
C VAL A 16 -1.71 -2.91 3.33
N ALA A 17 -2.22 -4.12 3.15
CA ALA A 17 -3.66 -4.37 3.06
C ALA A 17 -4.39 -3.98 4.35
N ALA A 18 -3.83 -4.28 5.52
CA ALA A 18 -4.39 -3.91 6.81
C ALA A 18 -4.46 -2.39 7.00
N ILE A 19 -3.41 -1.65 6.60
CA ILE A 19 -3.39 -0.18 6.65
C ILE A 19 -4.40 0.42 5.67
N MET A 20 -4.54 -0.16 4.48
CA MET A 20 -5.48 0.32 3.46
C MET A 20 -6.93 -0.03 3.79
N SER A 21 -7.15 -1.03 4.61
CA SER A 21 -8.48 -1.41 5.06
C SER A 21 -8.97 -0.49 6.18
N ARG A 22 -10.24 -0.16 6.17
CA ARG A 22 -10.89 0.60 7.25
C ARG A 22 -11.16 -0.24 8.52
N TRP A 23 -10.71 -1.47 8.54
CA TRP A 23 -11.04 -2.44 9.59
C TRP A 23 -10.41 -2.09 10.95
N LEU A 24 -9.26 -1.43 10.95
CA LEU A 24 -8.54 -1.02 12.17
C LEU A 24 -9.06 0.27 12.83
N GLY A 25 -10.22 0.80 12.39
CA GLY A 25 -10.79 2.04 12.93
C GLY A 25 -10.24 3.31 12.25
N GLY A 26 -11.14 4.11 11.69
CA GLY A 26 -10.85 5.16 10.73
C GLY A 26 -9.75 6.19 11.06
N GLY A 27 -9.49 6.49 12.33
CA GLY A 27 -8.45 7.48 12.71
C GLY A 27 -7.04 6.87 12.72
N ALA A 28 -6.87 5.70 13.31
CA ALA A 28 -5.56 5.03 13.40
C ALA A 28 -5.00 4.63 12.02
N THR A 29 -5.86 4.18 11.12
CA THR A 29 -5.45 3.83 9.76
C THR A 29 -4.98 5.03 8.95
N LEU A 30 -5.58 6.20 9.16
CA LEU A 30 -5.16 7.43 8.49
C LEU A 30 -3.74 7.84 8.90
N THR A 31 -3.44 7.84 10.20
CA THR A 31 -2.09 8.20 10.67
C THR A 31 -1.03 7.20 10.20
N LEU A 32 -1.32 5.91 10.25
CA LEU A 32 -0.42 4.85 9.75
C LEU A 32 -0.18 4.94 8.24
N ARG A 33 -1.21 5.33 7.49
CA ARG A 33 -1.14 5.47 6.04
C ARG A 33 -0.25 6.62 5.60
N PHE A 34 -0.32 7.77 6.31
CA PHE A 34 0.50 8.95 5.99
C PHE A 34 1.91 8.88 6.56
N SER A 35 2.18 7.95 7.48
CA SER A 35 3.49 7.77 8.08
C SER A 35 4.22 6.57 7.47
N PRO A 36 5.18 6.78 6.56
CA PRO A 36 6.02 5.70 6.05
C PRO A 36 6.87 5.05 7.14
N LEU A 37 7.09 5.75 8.28
CA LEU A 37 7.94 5.27 9.37
C LEU A 37 7.46 3.94 9.95
N MET A 38 6.14 3.78 10.17
CA MET A 38 5.58 2.53 10.69
C MET A 38 5.71 1.37 9.70
N THR A 39 5.51 1.65 8.42
CA THR A 39 5.71 0.63 7.37
C THR A 39 7.16 0.23 7.25
N GLY A 40 8.09 1.18 7.37
CA GLY A 40 9.51 0.89 7.36
C GLY A 40 9.98 0.11 8.60
N LEU A 41 9.42 0.38 9.77
CA LEU A 41 9.68 -0.42 10.98
C LEU A 41 9.28 -1.89 10.76
N VAL A 42 8.07 -2.11 10.24
CA VAL A 42 7.61 -3.49 9.95
C VAL A 42 8.50 -4.15 8.89
N ALA A 43 8.89 -3.42 7.84
CA ALA A 43 9.82 -3.93 6.83
C ALA A 43 11.17 -4.33 7.46
N GLY A 44 11.70 -3.49 8.34
CA GLY A 44 12.95 -3.77 9.07
C GLY A 44 12.85 -5.00 9.97
N LEU A 45 11.73 -5.19 10.66
CA LEU A 45 11.49 -6.37 11.49
C LEU A 45 11.39 -7.65 10.65
N VAL A 46 10.69 -7.59 9.52
CA VAL A 46 10.51 -8.72 8.61
C VAL A 46 11.83 -9.12 7.92
N MET A 47 12.67 -8.12 7.61
CA MET A 47 13.97 -8.32 6.96
C MET A 47 15.11 -8.60 7.95
N GLY A 48 14.90 -8.34 9.25
CA GLY A 48 15.90 -8.56 10.31
C GLY A 48 16.97 -7.45 10.44
N ASP A 49 16.84 -6.34 9.71
CA ASP A 49 17.79 -5.22 9.75
C ASP A 49 17.04 -3.89 10.01
N VAL A 50 16.57 -3.75 11.25
CA VAL A 50 15.79 -2.58 11.69
C VAL A 50 16.60 -1.27 11.61
N PRO A 51 17.89 -1.18 12.01
CA PRO A 51 18.63 0.07 11.96
C PRO A 51 18.73 0.66 10.55
N LYS A 52 19.09 -0.14 9.57
CA LYS A 52 19.18 0.31 8.17
C LYS A 52 17.79 0.68 7.60
N ALA A 53 16.78 -0.13 7.88
CA ALA A 53 15.41 0.16 7.48
C ALA A 53 14.96 1.53 8.00
N MET A 54 15.23 1.83 9.27
CA MET A 54 14.84 3.09 9.88
C MET A 54 15.56 4.30 9.27
N ILE A 55 16.86 4.18 8.93
CA ILE A 55 17.61 5.24 8.25
C ILE A 55 16.98 5.57 6.88
N VAL A 56 16.69 4.54 6.09
CA VAL A 56 16.03 4.70 4.78
C VAL A 56 14.64 5.30 4.93
N THR A 57 13.89 4.80 5.90
CA THR A 57 12.51 5.25 6.13
C THR A 57 12.45 6.68 6.67
N ALA A 58 13.41 7.09 7.50
CA ALA A 58 13.52 8.48 7.97
C ALA A 58 13.72 9.44 6.80
N ALA A 59 14.57 9.08 5.84
CA ALA A 59 14.76 9.86 4.62
C ALA A 59 13.47 9.96 3.78
N LEU A 60 12.72 8.87 3.66
CA LEU A 60 11.42 8.85 3.00
C LEU A 60 10.38 9.69 3.76
N GLN A 61 10.37 9.63 5.08
CA GLN A 61 9.48 10.43 5.91
C GLN A 61 9.65 11.92 5.66
N MET A 62 10.89 12.41 5.52
CA MET A 62 11.17 13.82 5.23
C MET A 62 10.53 14.27 3.91
N ILE A 63 10.56 13.45 2.88
CA ILE A 63 9.98 13.77 1.57
C ILE A 63 8.45 13.76 1.62
N TYR A 64 7.89 12.78 2.31
CA TYR A 64 6.43 12.61 2.37
C TYR A 64 5.73 13.41 3.49
N MET A 65 6.49 14.19 4.28
CA MET A 65 5.96 14.99 5.39
C MET A 65 4.94 16.05 4.95
N GLY A 66 5.08 16.55 3.71
CA GLY A 66 4.18 17.54 3.13
C GLY A 66 3.01 16.95 2.33
N VAL A 67 2.88 15.63 2.27
CA VAL A 67 1.81 14.99 1.51
C VAL A 67 0.53 14.95 2.33
N PHE A 68 -0.46 15.71 1.91
CA PHE A 68 -1.82 15.70 2.45
C PHE A 68 -2.83 15.60 1.31
N SER A 69 -4.03 15.14 1.62
CA SER A 69 -5.08 14.91 0.61
C SER A 69 -6.12 16.03 0.56
N PRO A 70 -5.89 17.10 -0.18
CA PRO A 70 -6.90 18.15 -0.35
C PRO A 70 -8.07 17.60 -1.16
N GLY A 71 -9.29 17.69 -0.62
CA GLY A 71 -10.48 17.25 -1.32
C GLY A 71 -10.57 15.73 -1.61
N GLY A 72 -9.79 14.92 -0.90
CA GLY A 72 -9.78 13.45 -1.09
C GLY A 72 -8.89 12.95 -2.21
N SER A 73 -8.22 13.81 -2.97
CA SER A 73 -7.20 13.38 -3.93
C SER A 73 -5.88 13.12 -3.23
N MET A 74 -5.27 11.97 -3.50
CA MET A 74 -3.96 11.60 -2.95
C MET A 74 -2.89 11.78 -4.01
N PRO A 75 -1.94 12.72 -3.83
CA PRO A 75 -0.84 12.90 -4.79
C PRO A 75 0.17 11.76 -4.74
N ALA A 76 0.35 11.13 -3.60
CA ALA A 76 1.23 9.96 -3.43
C ALA A 76 0.78 9.11 -2.25
N GLU A 77 1.15 7.84 -2.24
CA GLU A 77 0.88 6.87 -1.16
C GLU A 77 2.17 6.54 -0.41
N PRO A 78 2.46 7.22 0.72
CA PRO A 78 3.72 7.04 1.44
C PRO A 78 3.93 5.63 1.98
N SER A 79 2.88 4.97 2.46
CA SER A 79 2.97 3.62 3.01
C SER A 79 3.30 2.56 1.94
N ILE A 80 2.75 2.70 0.73
CA ILE A 80 3.08 1.81 -0.39
C ILE A 80 4.52 2.05 -0.86
N ALA A 81 4.91 3.32 -0.97
CA ALA A 81 6.29 3.70 -1.32
C ALA A 81 7.30 3.08 -0.35
N ALA A 82 7.07 3.21 0.97
CA ALA A 82 7.94 2.61 1.97
C ALA A 82 7.92 1.08 1.94
N ALA A 83 6.76 0.46 1.77
CA ALA A 83 6.63 -1.00 1.73
C ALA A 83 7.43 -1.66 0.61
N ILE A 84 7.67 -0.94 -0.48
CA ILE A 84 8.45 -1.44 -1.62
C ILE A 84 9.90 -0.96 -1.57
N ALA A 85 10.13 0.33 -1.32
CA ALA A 85 11.45 0.90 -1.37
C ALA A 85 12.36 0.43 -0.24
N VAL A 86 11.83 0.20 0.98
CA VAL A 86 12.64 -0.23 2.12
C VAL A 86 13.19 -1.64 1.92
N PRO A 87 12.38 -2.67 1.59
CA PRO A 87 12.93 -3.99 1.29
C PRO A 87 13.92 -4.00 0.12
N VAL A 88 13.63 -3.25 -0.95
CA VAL A 88 14.55 -3.13 -2.10
C VAL A 88 15.89 -2.51 -1.67
N ALA A 89 15.85 -1.47 -0.85
CA ALA A 89 17.06 -0.83 -0.34
C ALA A 89 17.88 -1.75 0.57
N LEU A 90 17.21 -2.52 1.43
CA LEU A 90 17.87 -3.49 2.31
C LEU A 90 18.54 -4.63 1.52
N LEU A 91 17.82 -5.24 0.57
CA LEU A 91 18.34 -6.32 -0.26
C LEU A 91 19.47 -5.86 -1.20
N GLY A 92 19.34 -4.66 -1.75
CA GLY A 92 20.34 -4.05 -2.64
C GLY A 92 21.48 -3.38 -1.89
N ASN A 93 21.42 -3.30 -0.56
CA ASN A 93 22.34 -2.54 0.28
C ASN A 93 22.53 -1.10 -0.24
N LEU A 94 21.41 -0.49 -0.68
CA LEU A 94 21.39 0.80 -1.32
C LEU A 94 21.52 1.93 -0.30
N LYS A 95 22.13 3.03 -0.75
CA LYS A 95 22.12 4.27 0.04
C LYS A 95 20.71 4.87 0.12
N PRO A 96 20.39 5.66 1.17
CA PRO A 96 19.08 6.27 1.33
C PRO A 96 18.61 7.08 0.11
N GLU A 97 19.55 7.76 -0.58
CA GLU A 97 19.25 8.55 -1.77
C GLU A 97 18.73 7.68 -2.94
N ALA A 98 19.33 6.52 -3.13
CA ALA A 98 18.90 5.57 -4.16
C ALA A 98 17.54 4.94 -3.82
N ALA A 99 17.29 4.70 -2.52
CA ALA A 99 15.99 4.24 -2.06
C ALA A 99 14.87 5.26 -2.33
N ILE A 100 15.15 6.55 -2.16
CA ILE A 100 14.23 7.65 -2.51
C ILE A 100 13.89 7.63 -4.00
N ALA A 101 14.89 7.45 -4.86
CA ALA A 101 14.69 7.41 -6.31
C ALA A 101 13.74 6.28 -6.74
N VAL A 102 13.71 5.18 -5.99
CA VAL A 102 12.75 4.08 -6.18
C VAL A 102 11.39 4.40 -5.55
N ALA A 103 11.38 5.00 -4.38
CA ALA A 103 10.17 5.26 -3.61
C ALA A 103 9.22 6.26 -4.29
N VAL A 104 9.76 7.31 -4.90
CA VAL A 104 8.95 8.39 -5.49
C VAL A 104 8.07 7.87 -6.64
N PRO A 105 8.57 7.18 -7.66
CA PRO A 105 7.73 6.61 -8.71
C PRO A 105 6.72 5.61 -8.18
N VAL A 106 7.12 4.78 -7.21
CA VAL A 106 6.24 3.79 -6.60
C VAL A 106 5.10 4.45 -5.83
N GLY A 107 5.38 5.52 -5.09
CA GLY A 107 4.37 6.29 -4.38
C GLY A 107 3.35 6.94 -5.31
N LEU A 108 3.78 7.44 -6.47
CA LEU A 108 2.91 7.95 -7.52
C LEU A 108 2.03 6.85 -8.11
N LEU A 109 2.59 5.70 -8.43
CA LEU A 109 1.81 4.54 -8.88
C LEU A 109 0.78 4.09 -7.84
N GLY A 110 1.15 4.15 -6.56
CA GLY A 110 0.23 3.88 -5.45
C GLY A 110 -0.98 4.81 -5.45
N SER A 111 -0.81 6.09 -5.76
CA SER A 111 -1.91 7.05 -5.83
C SER A 111 -2.91 6.73 -6.95
N TYR A 112 -2.46 6.26 -8.11
CA TYR A 112 -3.34 5.80 -9.18
C TYR A 112 -4.18 4.59 -8.76
N LEU A 113 -3.58 3.66 -8.01
CA LEU A 113 -4.31 2.52 -7.46
C LEU A 113 -5.41 2.97 -6.49
N TYR A 114 -5.14 4.00 -5.70
CA TYR A 114 -6.13 4.58 -4.81
C TYR A 114 -7.29 5.25 -5.57
N GLN A 115 -7.00 5.99 -6.62
CA GLN A 115 -8.04 6.61 -7.45
C GLN A 115 -8.90 5.57 -8.17
N PHE A 116 -8.32 4.46 -8.59
CA PHE A 116 -9.05 3.36 -9.21
C PHE A 116 -10.13 2.77 -8.29
N ARG A 117 -9.93 2.84 -6.98
CA ARG A 117 -10.94 2.48 -5.97
C ARG A 117 -12.22 3.31 -6.13
N PHE A 118 -12.09 4.63 -6.29
CA PHE A 118 -13.26 5.49 -6.49
C PHE A 118 -14.01 5.11 -7.76
N PHE A 119 -13.29 4.75 -8.80
CA PHE A 119 -13.90 4.31 -10.04
C PHE A 119 -14.73 3.03 -9.84
N ILE A 120 -14.19 2.03 -9.17
CA ILE A 120 -14.91 0.80 -8.84
C ILE A 120 -16.12 1.10 -7.96
N ASN A 121 -15.96 1.93 -6.93
CA ASN A 121 -17.05 2.30 -6.03
C ASN A 121 -18.21 2.98 -6.77
N THR A 122 -17.91 3.76 -7.79
CA THR A 122 -18.95 4.40 -8.63
C THR A 122 -19.79 3.35 -9.38
N PHE A 123 -19.16 2.29 -9.88
CA PHE A 123 -19.90 1.17 -10.49
C PHE A 123 -20.76 0.42 -9.48
N LEU A 124 -20.20 0.11 -8.31
CA LEU A 124 -20.95 -0.56 -7.25
C LEU A 124 -22.08 0.32 -6.72
N GLY A 125 -21.90 1.65 -6.68
CA GLY A 125 -22.94 2.61 -6.28
C GLY A 125 -24.22 2.44 -7.09
N LYS A 126 -24.13 2.20 -8.40
CA LYS A 126 -25.32 1.95 -9.25
C LYS A 126 -26.13 0.71 -8.81
N TYR A 127 -25.47 -0.30 -8.31
CA TYR A 127 -26.16 -1.49 -7.78
C TYR A 127 -26.82 -1.19 -6.44
N THR A 128 -26.16 -0.38 -5.60
CA THR A 128 -26.73 0.08 -4.33
C THR A 128 -27.98 0.92 -4.55
N ASP A 129 -27.95 1.86 -5.51
CA ASP A 129 -29.07 2.73 -5.84
C ASP A 129 -30.29 1.91 -6.32
N ARG A 130 -30.07 0.87 -7.13
CA ARG A 130 -31.14 -0.05 -7.53
C ARG A 130 -31.73 -0.82 -6.35
N ALA A 131 -30.88 -1.33 -5.46
CA ALA A 131 -31.33 -2.03 -4.26
C ALA A 131 -32.07 -1.13 -3.28
N VAL A 132 -31.72 0.15 -3.21
CA VAL A 132 -32.45 1.18 -2.45
C VAL A 132 -33.80 1.47 -3.08
N ALA A 133 -33.87 1.61 -4.41
CA ALA A 133 -35.12 1.82 -5.13
C ALA A 133 -36.12 0.66 -4.94
N GLU A 134 -35.62 -0.56 -4.78
CA GLU A 134 -36.43 -1.75 -4.48
C GLU A 134 -36.83 -1.86 -2.99
N LEU A 135 -36.46 -0.89 -2.14
CA LEU A 135 -36.70 -0.90 -0.67
C LEU A 135 -36.23 -2.18 0.05
N ASN A 136 -35.22 -2.84 -0.50
CA ASN A 136 -34.74 -4.13 -0.01
C ASN A 136 -33.61 -3.95 1.00
N SER A 137 -33.93 -3.65 2.27
CA SER A 137 -32.94 -3.37 3.32
C SER A 137 -31.98 -4.54 3.59
N LYS A 138 -32.39 -5.79 3.33
CA LYS A 138 -31.52 -6.97 3.50
C LYS A 138 -30.39 -7.04 2.47
N LYS A 139 -30.59 -6.52 1.26
CA LYS A 139 -29.55 -6.45 0.22
C LYS A 139 -28.64 -5.22 0.39
N ASN A 140 -29.15 -4.14 0.97
CA ASN A 140 -28.42 -2.88 1.12
C ASN A 140 -27.32 -2.97 2.17
N CYS A 141 -27.53 -3.69 3.27
CA CYS A 141 -26.57 -3.77 4.37
C CYS A 141 -25.23 -4.45 3.96
N PRO A 142 -25.22 -5.65 3.36
CA PRO A 142 -23.98 -6.27 2.92
C PRO A 142 -23.34 -5.55 1.72
N LEU A 143 -24.13 -4.94 0.84
CA LEU A 143 -23.61 -4.22 -0.32
C LEU A 143 -22.89 -2.94 0.08
N ASN A 144 -23.46 -2.15 1.01
CA ASN A 144 -22.81 -0.98 1.58
C ASN A 144 -21.54 -1.33 2.35
N TYR A 145 -21.52 -2.47 3.03
CA TYR A 145 -20.32 -2.95 3.71
C TYR A 145 -19.22 -3.36 2.73
N LEU A 146 -19.57 -4.02 1.63
CA LEU A 146 -18.65 -4.36 0.54
C LEU A 146 -18.09 -3.13 -0.16
N VAL A 147 -18.94 -2.15 -0.48
CA VAL A 147 -18.54 -0.87 -1.09
C VAL A 147 -17.63 -0.05 -0.14
N SER A 148 -17.90 -0.10 1.16
CA SER A 148 -17.09 0.59 2.17
C SER A 148 -15.77 -0.12 2.47
N ASN A 149 -15.73 -1.45 2.34
CA ASN A 149 -14.58 -2.29 2.66
C ASN A 149 -14.03 -2.98 1.41
N ASP A 150 -13.46 -2.22 0.49
CA ASP A 150 -12.72 -2.76 -0.68
C ASP A 150 -11.43 -3.51 -0.29
N CYS A 151 -11.34 -3.98 0.96
CA CYS A 151 -10.17 -4.60 1.55
C CYS A 151 -9.68 -5.80 0.73
N LEU A 152 -10.59 -6.59 0.17
CA LEU A 152 -10.26 -7.81 -0.54
C LEU A 152 -9.62 -7.51 -1.91
N ILE A 153 -10.11 -6.49 -2.60
CA ILE A 153 -9.56 -6.05 -3.89
C ILE A 153 -8.18 -5.43 -3.72
N TYR A 154 -8.00 -4.62 -2.65
CA TYR A 154 -6.68 -4.06 -2.31
C TYR A 154 -5.70 -5.16 -1.89
N PHE A 155 -6.15 -6.15 -1.13
CA PHE A 155 -5.34 -7.27 -0.69
C PHE A 155 -4.81 -8.09 -1.88
N ILE A 156 -5.68 -8.49 -2.79
CA ILE A 156 -5.31 -9.28 -3.98
C ILE A 156 -4.38 -8.46 -4.89
N ARG A 157 -4.67 -7.17 -5.07
CA ARG A 157 -3.90 -6.30 -5.94
C ARG A 157 -2.54 -5.91 -5.35
N SER A 158 -2.46 -5.69 -4.03
CA SER A 158 -1.21 -5.44 -3.32
C SER A 158 -0.29 -6.67 -3.37
N ILE A 159 -0.83 -7.87 -3.15
CA ILE A 159 -0.08 -9.13 -3.29
C ILE A 159 0.40 -9.32 -4.74
N SER A 160 -0.47 -9.09 -5.72
CA SER A 160 -0.12 -9.24 -7.13
C SER A 160 0.99 -8.27 -7.55
N LEU A 161 0.90 -7.02 -7.13
CA LEU A 161 1.90 -5.98 -7.43
C LEU A 161 3.23 -6.27 -6.72
N PHE A 162 3.16 -6.68 -5.47
CA PHE A 162 4.33 -7.06 -4.69
C PHE A 162 5.01 -8.30 -5.28
N CYS A 163 4.24 -9.32 -5.63
CA CYS A 163 4.73 -10.55 -6.25
C CYS A 163 5.30 -10.30 -7.66
N SER A 164 4.70 -9.42 -8.47
CA SER A 164 5.19 -9.11 -9.82
C SER A 164 6.48 -8.27 -9.80
N LEU A 165 6.59 -7.31 -8.89
CA LEU A 165 7.80 -6.49 -8.71
C LEU A 165 9.00 -7.33 -8.25
N PHE A 166 8.77 -8.26 -7.32
CA PHE A 166 9.85 -9.15 -6.84
C PHE A 166 10.13 -10.31 -7.79
N ARG A 167 9.17 -10.75 -8.59
CA ARG A 167 9.40 -11.74 -9.65
C ARG A 167 10.17 -11.15 -10.84
N GLY A 168 10.00 -9.86 -11.12
CA GLY A 168 10.73 -9.13 -12.15
C GLY A 168 12.22 -8.99 -11.85
N THR A 169 12.62 -8.90 -10.57
CA THR A 169 14.03 -8.81 -10.18
C THR A 169 14.79 -10.13 -10.29
N SER A 170 14.10 -11.27 -10.33
CA SER A 170 14.73 -12.58 -10.55
C SER A 170 14.99 -12.88 -12.04
N HIS A 171 14.35 -12.16 -12.96
CA HIS A 171 14.51 -12.38 -14.41
C HIS A 171 15.54 -11.46 -15.08
N CYS A 172 16.04 -10.43 -14.40
CA CYS A 172 17.13 -9.57 -14.92
C CYS A 172 18.56 -10.17 -14.76
N ARG A 173 18.70 -11.48 -14.62
CA ARG A 173 20.00 -12.14 -14.45
C ARG A 173 20.59 -12.72 -15.75
N TYR A 174 20.04 -12.40 -16.91
CA TYR A 174 20.60 -12.80 -18.19
C TYR A 174 20.59 -11.61 -19.18
N TYR A 175 21.52 -10.68 -18.95
CA TYR A 175 22.22 -9.94 -20.00
C TYR A 175 23.42 -9.23 -19.39
#